data_ac30b670335b2014a02422ba19c6e3fd
#
_entry.id   ac30b670335b2014a02422ba19c6e3fd
#
_cell.length_a   1.000
_cell.length_b   1.000
_cell.length_c   1.000
_cell.angle_alpha   90.00
_cell.angle_beta   90.00
_cell.angle_gamma   90.00
#
_symmetry.space_group_name_H-M   'P 1'
#
loop_
_entity.id
_entity.type
_entity.pdbx_description
1 polymer ?
#
loop_
_entity_poly.entity_id
_entity_poly.type
_entity_poly.pdbx_seq_one_letter_code
_entity_poly.pdbx_strand_id
1 'polypeptide(L)'
;MDQVVLNGGDTAWMLASTALVLLMTPGLAFFYGGMVRTKSVLNMMMMSMVTIGIVSVLWVIYGFELAFGYKSDSPWYGGFGLSGLGGAVNDLTNNGGVYPIPVLVFAAFQLMFAVITPALISGAIADRAKFSAWAVFVAIWSTVVYFPVAHWVFAFGNKVGDTVTSTGYLAGKGLEDFAGGTAVHINAGAAGLALAIVLGKRIGWRKESMRPHSLPLVMLGSGLLWFGWFGFNAGSALAANGIAGLAFLNTQVATAGALLGWLLVEKIRNGHATSLGAASGAVAGLVAITPACAFVAPWAAVVIGLIAGILCSLAVGLKYKLGFDDSLDVVGVHLVGGIWGSLSIGLFGTHVVNSIGLDGIFYGGGTALLGKQALGVGLVLAYSFIATLIIGYAIEKTIGFRVSREVEIEGIDLKEHAESAYELASSSRGGASL
;
A
#
# COMPACT_ATOMS: atom_id res chain seq x y z
N MET A 1 32.86 -18.59 14.80
CA MET A 1 31.64 -17.93 14.28
C MET A 1 30.55 -18.99 14.33
N ASP A 2 29.58 -18.79 15.19
CA ASP A 2 28.45 -19.73 15.26
C ASP A 2 27.75 -19.72 13.91
N GLN A 3 27.58 -20.93 13.33
CA GLN A 3 26.83 -21.04 12.08
C GLN A 3 25.40 -20.55 12.31
N VAL A 4 24.96 -19.59 11.51
CA VAL A 4 23.56 -19.16 11.50
C VAL A 4 22.70 -20.36 11.10
N VAL A 5 21.84 -20.82 12.01
CA VAL A 5 20.99 -21.98 11.79
C VAL A 5 19.61 -21.50 11.34
N LEU A 6 19.09 -22.11 10.27
CA LEU A 6 17.73 -21.86 9.77
C LEU A 6 16.70 -22.02 10.89
N ASN A 7 15.86 -20.99 11.09
CA ASN A 7 14.69 -21.08 11.96
C ASN A 7 13.46 -21.51 11.16
N GLY A 8 13.02 -22.76 11.37
CA GLY A 8 11.86 -23.32 10.67
C GLY A 8 10.54 -22.64 11.05
N GLY A 9 10.36 -22.20 12.30
CA GLY A 9 9.18 -21.48 12.76
C GLY A 9 9.06 -20.10 12.10
N ASP A 10 10.15 -19.34 12.08
CA ASP A 10 10.20 -18.03 11.42
C ASP A 10 9.98 -18.17 9.92
N THR A 11 10.62 -19.17 9.29
CA THR A 11 10.45 -19.46 7.86
C THR A 11 8.99 -19.79 7.52
N ALA A 12 8.33 -20.64 8.31
CA ALA A 12 6.94 -21.01 8.11
C ALA A 12 6.00 -19.79 8.28
N TRP A 13 6.26 -18.94 9.29
CA TRP A 13 5.52 -17.69 9.49
C TRP A 13 5.68 -16.76 8.30
N MET A 14 6.89 -16.62 7.77
CA MET A 14 7.16 -15.75 6.63
C MET A 14 6.51 -16.25 5.33
N LEU A 15 6.50 -17.57 5.09
CA LEU A 15 5.78 -18.16 3.95
C LEU A 15 4.27 -17.91 4.05
N ALA A 16 3.69 -18.13 5.24
CA ALA A 16 2.28 -17.85 5.51
C ALA A 16 1.96 -16.35 5.35
N SER A 17 2.79 -15.47 5.92
CA SER A 17 2.64 -14.01 5.79
C SER A 17 2.74 -13.55 4.34
N THR A 18 3.65 -14.11 3.55
CA THR A 18 3.77 -13.83 2.11
C THR A 18 2.46 -14.15 1.38
N ALA A 19 1.87 -15.31 1.64
CA ALA A 19 0.59 -15.71 1.05
C ALA A 19 -0.57 -14.79 1.49
N LEU A 20 -0.59 -14.38 2.77
CA LEU A 20 -1.57 -13.44 3.29
C LEU A 20 -1.47 -12.06 2.60
N VAL A 21 -0.25 -11.56 2.39
CA VAL A 21 -0.06 -10.27 1.69
C VAL A 21 -0.40 -10.39 0.20
N LEU A 22 -0.10 -11.52 -0.46
CA LEU A 22 -0.55 -11.75 -1.84
C LEU A 22 -2.08 -11.63 -1.96
N LEU A 23 -2.82 -12.19 -0.99
CA LEU A 23 -4.29 -12.13 -0.97
C LEU A 23 -4.82 -10.68 -0.94
N MET A 24 -4.04 -9.73 -0.42
CA MET A 24 -4.47 -8.34 -0.36
C MET A 24 -4.62 -7.70 -1.74
N THR A 25 -3.84 -8.09 -2.75
CA THR A 25 -3.99 -7.51 -4.10
C THR A 25 -5.30 -7.93 -4.77
N PRO A 26 -5.72 -9.21 -4.80
CA PRO A 26 -7.09 -9.59 -5.18
C PRO A 26 -8.16 -8.96 -4.27
N GLY A 27 -7.91 -8.85 -2.95
CA GLY A 27 -8.79 -8.16 -2.03
C GLY A 27 -9.01 -6.69 -2.41
N LEU A 28 -7.94 -6.00 -2.80
CA LEU A 28 -7.99 -4.63 -3.33
C LEU A 28 -8.77 -4.55 -4.63
N ALA A 29 -8.59 -5.54 -5.53
CA ALA A 29 -9.34 -5.62 -6.77
C ALA A 29 -10.85 -5.68 -6.50
N PHE A 30 -11.31 -6.45 -5.51
CA PHE A 30 -12.72 -6.48 -5.08
C PHE A 30 -13.15 -5.18 -4.40
N PHE A 31 -12.32 -4.62 -3.52
CA PHE A 31 -12.63 -3.37 -2.82
C PHE A 31 -12.81 -2.22 -3.81
N TYR A 32 -11.85 -2.00 -4.70
CA TYR A 32 -11.92 -0.97 -5.72
C TYR A 32 -12.93 -1.30 -6.82
N GLY A 33 -12.97 -2.56 -7.25
CA GLY A 33 -13.96 -3.03 -8.24
C GLY A 33 -15.39 -2.78 -7.79
N GLY A 34 -15.71 -3.01 -6.51
CA GLY A 34 -17.02 -2.71 -5.94
C GLY A 34 -17.35 -1.21 -5.86
N MET A 35 -16.33 -0.35 -5.75
CA MET A 35 -16.49 1.10 -5.61
C MET A 35 -16.68 1.85 -6.93
N VAL A 36 -16.22 1.32 -8.06
CA VAL A 36 -16.38 1.95 -9.38
C VAL A 36 -17.77 1.77 -9.95
N ARG A 37 -18.05 2.43 -11.10
CA ARG A 37 -19.29 2.24 -11.86
C ARG A 37 -19.27 0.87 -12.56
N THR A 38 -20.45 0.28 -12.76
CA THR A 38 -20.66 -1.06 -13.39
C THR A 38 -19.89 -1.28 -14.70
N LYS A 39 -19.66 -0.24 -15.45
CA LYS A 39 -19.02 -0.24 -16.77
C LYS A 39 -17.49 -0.13 -16.75
N SER A 40 -16.90 -0.17 -15.56
CA SER A 40 -15.43 -0.02 -15.35
C SER A 40 -14.91 -1.02 -14.30
N VAL A 41 -15.69 -2.05 -13.96
CA VAL A 41 -15.36 -3.02 -12.89
C VAL A 41 -14.16 -3.86 -13.28
N LEU A 42 -14.21 -4.45 -14.48
CA LEU A 42 -13.15 -5.36 -14.93
C LEU A 42 -11.84 -4.61 -15.18
N ASN A 43 -11.91 -3.42 -15.79
CA ASN A 43 -10.73 -2.60 -15.95
C ASN A 43 -10.07 -2.27 -14.58
N MET A 44 -10.87 -1.93 -13.57
CA MET A 44 -10.34 -1.64 -12.23
C MET A 44 -9.69 -2.88 -11.60
N MET A 45 -10.35 -4.04 -11.69
CA MET A 45 -9.82 -5.30 -11.18
C MET A 45 -8.54 -5.71 -11.94
N MET A 46 -8.54 -5.61 -13.27
CA MET A 46 -7.37 -5.89 -14.10
C MET A 46 -6.19 -4.96 -13.82
N MET A 47 -6.44 -3.69 -13.52
CA MET A 47 -5.38 -2.75 -13.11
C MET A 47 -4.69 -3.21 -11.82
N SER A 48 -5.40 -3.82 -10.88
CA SER A 48 -4.81 -4.41 -9.68
C SER A 48 -4.09 -5.74 -9.99
N MET A 49 -4.71 -6.61 -10.79
CA MET A 49 -4.15 -7.94 -11.09
C MET A 49 -2.88 -7.89 -11.95
N VAL A 50 -2.82 -6.97 -12.92
CA VAL A 50 -1.66 -6.85 -13.81
C VAL A 50 -0.39 -6.41 -13.05
N THR A 51 -0.53 -5.70 -11.91
CA THR A 51 0.62 -5.35 -11.08
C THR A 51 1.32 -6.60 -10.54
N ILE A 52 0.58 -7.68 -10.21
CA ILE A 52 1.16 -8.94 -9.77
C ILE A 52 2.10 -9.47 -10.86
N GLY A 53 1.63 -9.55 -12.10
CA GLY A 53 2.42 -10.07 -13.21
C GLY A 53 3.67 -9.22 -13.50
N ILE A 54 3.46 -7.92 -13.73
CA ILE A 54 4.55 -7.01 -14.13
C ILE A 54 5.62 -6.91 -13.04
N VAL A 55 5.19 -6.61 -11.81
CA VAL A 55 6.14 -6.36 -10.72
C VAL A 55 6.88 -7.63 -10.33
N SER A 56 6.21 -8.80 -10.34
CA SER A 56 6.88 -10.07 -10.01
C SER A 56 8.01 -10.39 -10.99
N VAL A 57 7.79 -10.15 -12.29
CA VAL A 57 8.84 -10.36 -13.30
C VAL A 57 9.99 -9.39 -13.09
N LEU A 58 9.72 -8.09 -12.96
CA LEU A 58 10.74 -7.07 -12.75
C LEU A 58 11.51 -7.29 -11.45
N TRP A 59 10.81 -7.75 -10.39
CA TRP A 59 11.40 -8.01 -9.08
C TRP A 59 12.48 -9.08 -9.14
N VAL A 60 12.21 -10.19 -9.80
CA VAL A 60 13.17 -11.28 -9.94
C VAL A 60 14.32 -10.88 -10.86
N ILE A 61 14.06 -10.13 -11.93
CA ILE A 61 15.12 -9.76 -12.89
C ILE A 61 16.10 -8.77 -12.26
N TYR A 62 15.63 -7.73 -11.57
CA TYR A 62 16.48 -6.68 -10.98
C TYR A 62 15.87 -5.92 -9.78
N GLY A 63 14.56 -5.96 -9.59
CA GLY A 63 13.87 -5.10 -8.61
C GLY A 63 14.30 -5.39 -7.17
N PHE A 64 14.46 -6.67 -6.82
CA PHE A 64 14.97 -7.06 -5.51
C PHE A 64 16.36 -6.46 -5.25
N GLU A 65 17.22 -6.50 -6.23
CA GLU A 65 18.57 -5.94 -6.13
C GLU A 65 18.58 -4.42 -6.00
N LEU A 66 17.72 -3.72 -6.73
CA LEU A 66 17.58 -2.26 -6.57
C LEU A 66 17.09 -1.86 -5.17
N ALA A 67 16.24 -2.69 -4.56
CA ALA A 67 15.69 -2.42 -3.23
C ALA A 67 16.61 -2.91 -2.09
N PHE A 68 17.22 -4.10 -2.23
CA PHE A 68 17.93 -4.79 -1.16
C PHE A 68 19.33 -5.29 -1.55
N GLY A 69 19.84 -4.82 -2.66
CA GLY A 69 21.03 -5.35 -3.30
C GLY A 69 22.31 -5.33 -2.46
N TYR A 70 23.18 -6.30 -2.77
CA TYR A 70 24.30 -6.72 -1.96
C TYR A 70 25.61 -5.98 -2.21
N LYS A 71 25.74 -5.20 -3.27
CA LYS A 71 27.05 -4.70 -3.73
C LYS A 71 27.08 -3.17 -3.94
N SER A 72 26.10 -2.44 -3.44
CA SER A 72 26.12 -0.99 -3.54
C SER A 72 26.45 -0.36 -2.20
N ASP A 73 27.36 0.61 -2.21
CA ASP A 73 27.62 1.49 -1.06
C ASP A 73 26.68 2.72 -1.08
N SER A 74 25.72 2.75 -2.00
CA SER A 74 24.78 3.85 -2.13
C SER A 74 23.66 3.75 -1.09
N PRO A 75 23.36 4.82 -0.34
CA PRO A 75 22.18 4.87 0.52
C PRO A 75 20.87 5.11 -0.27
N TRP A 76 20.95 5.32 -1.60
CA TRP A 76 19.81 5.70 -2.44
C TRP A 76 19.25 4.54 -3.26
N TYR A 77 20.04 3.52 -3.55
CA TYR A 77 19.63 2.32 -4.28
C TYR A 77 20.57 1.16 -4.00
N GLY A 78 20.06 -0.06 -4.11
CA GLY A 78 20.84 -1.28 -4.04
C GLY A 78 21.67 -1.53 -5.31
N GLY A 79 22.35 -2.66 -5.38
CA GLY A 79 23.19 -3.05 -6.52
C GLY A 79 22.46 -3.92 -7.54
N PHE A 80 23.26 -4.60 -8.39
CA PHE A 80 22.78 -5.57 -9.40
C PHE A 80 23.50 -6.92 -9.28
N GLY A 81 23.89 -7.33 -8.08
CA GLY A 81 24.76 -8.48 -7.84
C GLY A 81 24.09 -9.85 -7.94
N LEU A 82 22.78 -9.94 -7.68
CA LEU A 82 21.99 -11.17 -7.68
C LEU A 82 20.82 -11.13 -8.66
N SER A 83 20.99 -10.48 -9.80
CA SER A 83 19.95 -10.46 -10.83
C SER A 83 19.51 -11.89 -11.16
N GLY A 84 18.19 -12.13 -11.11
CA GLY A 84 17.62 -13.47 -11.30
C GLY A 84 17.53 -14.35 -10.06
N LEU A 85 18.11 -13.93 -8.91
CA LEU A 85 18.03 -14.61 -7.60
C LEU A 85 18.54 -16.07 -7.54
N GLY A 86 19.08 -16.62 -8.64
CA GLY A 86 19.51 -18.02 -8.70
C GLY A 86 20.64 -18.36 -7.73
N GLY A 87 21.53 -17.42 -7.45
CA GLY A 87 22.62 -17.58 -6.49
C GLY A 87 22.20 -17.58 -5.02
N ALA A 88 20.96 -17.17 -4.70
CA ALA A 88 20.47 -16.98 -3.33
C ALA A 88 19.70 -18.18 -2.77
N VAL A 89 19.59 -19.29 -3.50
CA VAL A 89 18.70 -20.41 -3.13
C VAL A 89 19.06 -21.02 -1.76
N ASN A 90 20.34 -21.09 -1.45
CA ASN A 90 20.83 -21.67 -0.20
C ASN A 90 21.25 -20.62 0.85
N ASP A 91 21.11 -19.34 0.52
CA ASP A 91 21.54 -18.27 1.39
C ASP A 91 20.48 -17.96 2.45
N LEU A 92 20.94 -17.62 3.65
CA LEU A 92 20.10 -17.11 4.73
C LEU A 92 20.25 -15.62 4.86
N THR A 93 19.11 -14.92 5.07
CA THR A 93 19.12 -13.52 5.50
C THR A 93 19.65 -13.46 6.91
N ASN A 94 20.61 -12.60 7.12
CA ASN A 94 21.14 -12.37 8.43
C ASN A 94 21.25 -10.87 8.67
N ASN A 95 20.18 -10.25 9.09
CA ASN A 95 20.16 -8.85 9.46
C ASN A 95 20.97 -8.64 10.77
N GLY A 96 22.29 -8.73 10.65
CA GLY A 96 23.16 -8.69 11.81
C GLY A 96 23.10 -9.94 12.72
N GLY A 97 22.57 -11.07 12.24
CA GLY A 97 22.39 -12.32 13.00
C GLY A 97 20.98 -12.53 13.58
N VAL A 98 20.05 -11.62 13.35
CA VAL A 98 18.77 -11.61 14.07
C VAL A 98 17.65 -12.38 13.37
N TYR A 99 17.69 -12.53 12.03
CA TYR A 99 16.62 -13.18 11.25
C TYR A 99 17.12 -14.28 10.33
N PRO A 100 17.32 -15.51 10.83
CA PRO A 100 17.85 -16.63 10.01
C PRO A 100 16.75 -17.28 9.18
N ILE A 101 16.25 -16.57 8.19
CA ILE A 101 15.29 -17.06 7.19
C ILE A 101 15.94 -17.12 5.80
N PRO A 102 15.45 -17.98 4.88
CA PRO A 102 15.98 -18.03 3.51
C PRO A 102 15.82 -16.67 2.79
N VAL A 103 16.84 -16.26 2.05
CA VAL A 103 16.80 -15.01 1.24
C VAL A 103 15.63 -15.03 0.28
N LEU A 104 15.31 -16.16 -0.35
CA LEU A 104 14.18 -16.26 -1.27
C LEU A 104 12.83 -16.07 -0.56
N VAL A 105 12.70 -16.45 0.71
CA VAL A 105 11.49 -16.20 1.51
C VAL A 105 11.36 -14.70 1.82
N PHE A 106 12.47 -14.05 2.20
CA PHE A 106 12.50 -12.60 2.36
C PHE A 106 12.18 -11.87 1.05
N ALA A 107 12.79 -12.29 -0.06
CA ALA A 107 12.53 -11.71 -1.38
C ALA A 107 11.07 -11.88 -1.80
N ALA A 108 10.46 -13.04 -1.56
CA ALA A 108 9.04 -13.29 -1.84
C ALA A 108 8.12 -12.43 -0.97
N PHE A 109 8.46 -12.25 0.32
CA PHE A 109 7.69 -11.37 1.21
C PHE A 109 7.74 -9.92 0.76
N GLN A 110 8.92 -9.39 0.49
CA GLN A 110 9.11 -8.01 0.03
C GLN A 110 8.52 -7.75 -1.36
N LEU A 111 8.47 -8.78 -2.22
CA LEU A 111 7.77 -8.72 -3.50
C LEU A 111 6.30 -8.35 -3.34
N MET A 112 5.62 -8.87 -2.33
CA MET A 112 4.19 -8.61 -2.12
C MET A 112 3.92 -7.12 -1.84
N PHE A 113 4.83 -6.44 -1.16
CA PHE A 113 4.78 -4.99 -0.94
C PHE A 113 5.05 -4.22 -2.23
N ALA A 114 6.01 -4.68 -3.04
CA ALA A 114 6.29 -4.11 -4.35
C ALA A 114 5.09 -4.22 -5.31
N VAL A 115 4.31 -5.29 -5.21
CA VAL A 115 3.10 -5.53 -6.00
C VAL A 115 1.96 -4.62 -5.57
N ILE A 116 1.64 -4.60 -4.27
CA ILE A 116 0.44 -3.91 -3.80
C ILE A 116 0.58 -2.39 -3.86
N THR A 117 1.79 -1.84 -3.69
CA THR A 117 1.99 -0.38 -3.65
C THR A 117 1.53 0.32 -4.93
N PRO A 118 1.95 -0.06 -6.14
CA PRO A 118 1.38 0.52 -7.36
C PRO A 118 -0.11 0.19 -7.53
N ALA A 119 -0.57 -0.99 -7.12
CA ALA A 119 -1.99 -1.33 -7.20
C ALA A 119 -2.88 -0.34 -6.45
N LEU A 120 -2.43 0.16 -5.28
CA LEU A 120 -3.16 1.18 -4.51
C LEU A 120 -3.37 2.48 -5.30
N ILE A 121 -2.40 2.88 -6.13
CA ILE A 121 -2.46 4.12 -6.93
C ILE A 121 -3.63 4.10 -7.90
N SER A 122 -3.98 2.93 -8.43
CA SER A 122 -5.01 2.76 -9.46
C SER A 122 -6.38 3.31 -9.03
N GLY A 123 -6.68 3.28 -7.73
CA GLY A 123 -7.92 3.82 -7.17
C GLY A 123 -8.11 5.32 -7.43
N ALA A 124 -7.01 6.09 -7.48
CA ALA A 124 -7.09 7.54 -7.72
C ALA A 124 -7.52 7.90 -9.15
N ILE A 125 -7.28 7.02 -10.12
CA ILE A 125 -7.52 7.25 -11.56
C ILE A 125 -8.60 6.34 -12.14
N ALA A 126 -9.34 5.66 -11.29
CA ALA A 126 -10.44 4.78 -11.69
C ALA A 126 -11.46 5.50 -12.60
N ASP A 127 -12.15 4.74 -13.44
CA ASP A 127 -13.15 5.18 -14.42
C ASP A 127 -12.63 6.05 -15.58
N ARG A 128 -11.30 6.23 -15.75
CA ARG A 128 -10.74 7.03 -16.85
C ARG A 128 -9.35 6.64 -17.34
N ALA A 129 -8.71 5.68 -16.69
CA ALA A 129 -7.36 5.24 -17.06
C ALA A 129 -7.41 4.17 -18.16
N LYS A 130 -6.52 4.32 -19.17
CA LYS A 130 -6.28 3.35 -20.22
C LYS A 130 -5.42 2.21 -19.68
N PHE A 131 -5.85 0.96 -19.91
CA PHE A 131 -5.21 -0.22 -19.34
C PHE A 131 -3.75 -0.40 -19.78
N SER A 132 -3.48 -0.23 -21.07
CA SER A 132 -2.12 -0.37 -21.61
C SER A 132 -1.15 0.68 -21.06
N ALA A 133 -1.61 1.92 -20.87
CA ALA A 133 -0.83 2.98 -20.25
C ALA A 133 -0.57 2.73 -18.76
N TRP A 134 -1.56 2.16 -18.06
CA TRP A 134 -1.39 1.70 -16.68
C TRP A 134 -0.29 0.64 -16.56
N ALA A 135 -0.28 -0.37 -17.45
CA ALA A 135 0.75 -1.41 -17.45
C ALA A 135 2.17 -0.82 -17.63
N VAL A 136 2.33 0.13 -18.57
CA VAL A 136 3.61 0.87 -18.75
C VAL A 136 3.96 1.69 -17.52
N PHE A 137 2.98 2.38 -16.93
CA PHE A 137 3.18 3.15 -15.71
C PHE A 137 3.68 2.28 -14.56
N VAL A 138 3.06 1.12 -14.31
CA VAL A 138 3.47 0.19 -13.25
C VAL A 138 4.93 -0.21 -13.40
N ALA A 139 5.36 -0.58 -14.61
CA ALA A 139 6.73 -0.99 -14.87
C ALA A 139 7.74 0.14 -14.55
N ILE A 140 7.49 1.34 -15.07
CA ILE A 140 8.37 2.50 -14.88
C ILE A 140 8.35 2.97 -13.43
N TRP A 141 7.16 3.12 -12.84
CA TRP A 141 6.99 3.65 -11.49
C TRP A 141 7.59 2.73 -10.43
N SER A 142 7.37 1.42 -10.56
CA SER A 142 7.99 0.46 -9.63
C SER A 142 9.51 0.54 -9.67
N THR A 143 10.09 0.67 -10.87
CA THR A 143 11.55 0.76 -11.07
C THR A 143 12.12 2.06 -10.54
N VAL A 144 11.50 3.19 -10.88
CA VAL A 144 12.06 4.53 -10.60
C VAL A 144 11.67 5.01 -9.20
N VAL A 145 10.48 4.64 -8.69
CA VAL A 145 9.97 5.17 -7.42
C VAL A 145 9.98 4.12 -6.34
N TYR A 146 9.27 2.99 -6.53
CA TYR A 146 9.07 2.05 -5.44
C TYR A 146 10.37 1.37 -4.98
N PHE A 147 11.16 0.80 -5.89
CA PHE A 147 12.37 0.06 -5.51
C PHE A 147 13.39 0.95 -4.79
N PRO A 148 13.68 2.19 -5.25
CA PRO A 148 14.53 3.10 -4.49
C PRO A 148 13.94 3.49 -3.13
N VAL A 149 12.65 3.81 -3.03
CA VAL A 149 12.02 4.18 -1.75
C VAL A 149 12.03 3.00 -0.78
N ALA A 150 11.79 1.77 -1.24
CA ALA A 150 11.92 0.57 -0.43
C ALA A 150 13.36 0.41 0.10
N HIS A 151 14.38 0.70 -0.71
CA HIS A 151 15.77 0.75 -0.26
C HIS A 151 15.98 1.79 0.83
N TRP A 152 15.50 3.02 0.65
CA TRP A 152 15.69 4.10 1.64
C TRP A 152 15.14 3.73 3.02
N VAL A 153 14.01 3.04 3.04
CA VAL A 153 13.24 2.77 4.27
C VAL A 153 13.59 1.41 4.88
N PHE A 154 13.77 0.36 4.09
CA PHE A 154 13.83 -1.03 4.55
C PHE A 154 15.19 -1.71 4.40
N ALA A 155 16.18 -1.07 3.77
CA ALA A 155 17.52 -1.62 3.74
C ALA A 155 18.27 -1.24 5.03
N PHE A 156 18.37 -2.20 5.97
CA PHE A 156 19.01 -2.01 7.27
C PHE A 156 20.47 -2.54 7.34
N GLY A 157 21.15 -2.64 6.19
CA GLY A 157 22.47 -3.23 6.16
C GLY A 157 22.42 -4.76 6.36
N ASN A 158 21.53 -5.44 5.63
CA ASN A 158 21.36 -6.88 5.73
C ASN A 158 22.62 -7.61 5.31
N LYS A 159 22.97 -8.68 6.01
CA LYS A 159 24.04 -9.59 5.64
C LYS A 159 23.45 -10.79 4.88
N VAL A 160 24.04 -11.11 3.72
CA VAL A 160 23.72 -12.32 2.97
C VAL A 160 25.03 -13.03 2.64
N GLY A 161 25.22 -14.21 3.16
CA GLY A 161 26.52 -14.85 3.15
C GLY A 161 27.57 -13.97 3.82
N ASP A 162 28.66 -13.67 3.15
CA ASP A 162 29.74 -12.79 3.64
C ASP A 162 29.57 -11.30 3.22
N THR A 163 28.54 -11.01 2.45
CA THR A 163 28.33 -9.64 1.91
C THR A 163 27.34 -8.86 2.76
N VAL A 164 27.70 -7.62 3.12
CA VAL A 164 26.81 -6.69 3.83
C VAL A 164 26.23 -5.70 2.83
N THR A 165 24.91 -5.54 2.85
CA THR A 165 24.22 -4.53 2.02
C THR A 165 24.40 -3.14 2.62
N SER A 166 24.32 -2.09 1.79
CA SER A 166 24.28 -0.71 2.29
C SER A 166 23.01 -0.44 3.09
N THR A 167 23.12 0.48 4.06
CA THR A 167 21.95 0.98 4.77
C THR A 167 21.26 2.05 3.95
N GLY A 168 19.94 1.92 3.76
CA GLY A 168 19.13 2.92 3.07
C GLY A 168 19.15 4.28 3.77
N TYR A 169 18.98 5.35 2.99
CA TYR A 169 19.13 6.72 3.49
C TYR A 169 18.26 7.03 4.71
N LEU A 170 16.97 6.70 4.65
CA LEU A 170 16.03 6.99 5.75
C LEU A 170 16.22 6.04 6.94
N ALA A 171 16.48 4.76 6.68
CA ALA A 171 16.86 3.79 7.70
C ALA A 171 18.10 4.27 8.47
N GLY A 172 19.14 4.74 7.75
CA GLY A 172 20.36 5.30 8.34
C GLY A 172 20.13 6.61 9.12
N LYS A 173 19.05 7.35 8.84
CA LYS A 173 18.63 8.52 9.63
C LYS A 173 17.80 8.14 10.87
N GLY A 174 17.46 6.86 11.03
CA GLY A 174 16.66 6.36 12.14
C GLY A 174 15.17 6.65 11.98
N LEU A 175 14.68 6.64 10.75
CA LEU A 175 13.24 6.56 10.48
C LEU A 175 12.72 5.23 11.01
N GLU A 176 11.63 5.27 11.74
CA GLU A 176 10.86 4.08 12.13
C GLU A 176 9.65 3.93 11.21
N ASP A 177 9.66 2.87 10.41
CA ASP A 177 8.55 2.46 9.54
C ASP A 177 8.53 0.93 9.50
N PHE A 178 7.68 0.33 10.35
CA PHE A 178 7.73 -1.11 10.55
C PHE A 178 7.30 -1.92 9.32
N ALA A 179 6.25 -1.47 8.65
CA ALA A 179 5.67 -2.23 7.55
C ALA A 179 5.29 -1.39 6.31
N GLY A 180 5.58 -0.08 6.25
CA GLY A 180 5.41 0.69 5.03
C GLY A 180 4.46 1.89 5.09
N GLY A 181 4.37 2.56 6.22
CA GLY A 181 3.63 3.82 6.30
C GLY A 181 4.13 4.85 5.31
N THR A 182 5.46 5.01 5.21
CA THR A 182 6.11 5.88 4.22
C THR A 182 6.30 5.16 2.89
N ALA A 183 6.93 3.98 2.89
CA ALA A 183 7.33 3.27 1.67
C ALA A 183 6.15 2.79 0.83
N VAL A 184 4.99 2.48 1.43
CA VAL A 184 3.79 2.01 0.74
C VAL A 184 2.73 3.10 0.69
N HIS A 185 2.23 3.56 1.85
CA HIS A 185 0.99 4.36 1.89
C HIS A 185 1.20 5.81 1.50
N ILE A 186 2.21 6.51 2.06
CA ILE A 186 2.53 7.88 1.64
C ILE A 186 2.98 7.88 0.18
N ASN A 187 3.80 6.91 -0.21
CA ASN A 187 4.29 6.75 -1.57
C ASN A 187 3.13 6.58 -2.57
N ALA A 188 2.23 5.61 -2.33
CA ALA A 188 1.06 5.39 -3.19
C ALA A 188 0.07 6.57 -3.17
N GLY A 189 -0.16 7.18 -1.99
CA GLY A 189 -1.07 8.30 -1.86
C GLY A 189 -0.60 9.57 -2.55
N ALA A 190 0.71 9.87 -2.48
CA ALA A 190 1.34 10.98 -3.20
C ALA A 190 1.31 10.75 -4.73
N ALA A 191 1.60 9.52 -5.17
CA ALA A 191 1.48 9.13 -6.57
C ALA A 191 0.04 9.22 -7.07
N GLY A 192 -0.93 8.77 -6.26
CA GLY A 192 -2.36 8.90 -6.57
C GLY A 192 -2.80 10.34 -6.78
N LEU A 193 -2.33 11.27 -5.92
CA LEU A 193 -2.59 12.70 -6.09
C LEU A 193 -1.99 13.23 -7.41
N ALA A 194 -0.75 12.86 -7.69
CA ALA A 194 -0.07 13.27 -8.93
C ALA A 194 -0.83 12.79 -10.18
N LEU A 195 -1.22 11.52 -10.23
CA LEU A 195 -1.98 10.98 -11.37
C LEU A 195 -3.39 11.55 -11.46
N ALA A 196 -4.06 11.83 -10.33
CA ALA A 196 -5.36 12.50 -10.33
C ALA A 196 -5.29 13.89 -10.99
N ILE A 197 -4.15 14.59 -10.83
CA ILE A 197 -3.88 15.87 -11.49
C ILE A 197 -3.59 15.66 -12.99
N VAL A 198 -2.74 14.69 -13.35
CA VAL A 198 -2.37 14.40 -14.75
C VAL A 198 -3.58 14.03 -15.59
N LEU A 199 -4.39 13.08 -15.12
CA LEU A 199 -5.57 12.59 -15.87
C LEU A 199 -6.75 13.56 -15.79
N GLY A 200 -6.77 14.49 -14.84
CA GLY A 200 -7.86 15.43 -14.65
C GLY A 200 -9.16 14.78 -14.14
N LYS A 201 -10.25 15.52 -14.21
CA LYS A 201 -11.55 15.14 -13.63
C LYS A 201 -12.31 14.19 -14.56
N ARG A 202 -13.03 13.19 -13.98
CA ARG A 202 -13.97 12.34 -14.71
C ARG A 202 -15.10 13.14 -15.32
N ILE A 203 -15.65 12.67 -16.42
CA ILE A 203 -16.85 13.24 -17.01
C ILE A 203 -17.99 13.13 -15.99
N GLY A 204 -18.73 14.21 -15.78
CA GLY A 204 -19.79 14.27 -14.78
C GLY A 204 -19.33 14.47 -13.33
N TRP A 205 -18.02 14.61 -13.06
CA TRP A 205 -17.53 14.85 -11.69
C TRP A 205 -18.23 16.04 -11.05
N ARG A 206 -18.74 15.86 -9.82
CA ARG A 206 -19.60 16.80 -9.05
C ARG A 206 -20.97 17.12 -9.67
N LYS A 207 -21.30 16.58 -10.84
CA LYS A 207 -22.60 16.80 -11.49
C LYS A 207 -23.45 15.54 -11.52
N GLU A 208 -22.81 14.36 -11.56
CA GLU A 208 -23.45 13.07 -11.58
C GLU A 208 -23.10 12.27 -10.32
N SER A 209 -24.00 11.36 -9.95
CA SER A 209 -23.73 10.43 -8.85
C SER A 209 -22.75 9.34 -9.31
N MET A 210 -21.59 9.25 -8.62
CA MET A 210 -20.56 8.23 -8.86
C MET A 210 -20.52 7.25 -7.69
N ARG A 211 -21.68 6.67 -7.35
CA ARG A 211 -21.81 5.73 -6.23
C ARG A 211 -21.18 4.38 -6.55
N PRO A 212 -20.64 3.68 -5.52
CA PRO A 212 -20.26 2.29 -5.65
C PRO A 212 -21.39 1.46 -6.26
N HIS A 213 -21.05 0.59 -7.23
CA HIS A 213 -22.06 -0.27 -7.84
C HIS A 213 -22.39 -1.49 -6.97
N SER A 214 -21.44 -1.95 -6.14
CA SER A 214 -21.61 -3.13 -5.30
C SER A 214 -20.96 -2.99 -3.93
N LEU A 215 -21.73 -2.56 -2.95
CA LEU A 215 -21.27 -2.50 -1.55
C LEU A 215 -20.90 -3.88 -0.97
N PRO A 216 -21.59 -5.01 -1.31
CA PRO A 216 -21.12 -6.32 -0.88
C PRO A 216 -19.70 -6.66 -1.34
N LEU A 217 -19.31 -6.32 -2.59
CA LEU A 217 -17.92 -6.49 -3.06
C LEU A 217 -16.94 -5.59 -2.31
N VAL A 218 -17.33 -4.36 -2.00
CA VAL A 218 -16.51 -3.44 -1.17
C VAL A 218 -16.26 -4.05 0.22
N MET A 219 -17.31 -4.57 0.86
CA MET A 219 -17.20 -5.21 2.18
C MET A 219 -16.34 -6.48 2.13
N LEU A 220 -16.53 -7.33 1.13
CA LEU A 220 -15.70 -8.52 0.91
C LEU A 220 -14.23 -8.13 0.73
N GLY A 221 -13.95 -7.18 -0.18
CA GLY A 221 -12.61 -6.70 -0.44
C GLY A 221 -11.93 -6.12 0.81
N SER A 222 -12.66 -5.30 1.59
CA SER A 222 -12.18 -4.77 2.87
C SER A 222 -11.84 -5.89 3.86
N GLY A 223 -12.68 -6.93 3.96
CA GLY A 223 -12.43 -8.10 4.82
C GLY A 223 -11.19 -8.89 4.41
N LEU A 224 -10.98 -9.10 3.09
CA LEU A 224 -9.78 -9.76 2.56
C LEU A 224 -8.52 -8.91 2.81
N LEU A 225 -8.60 -7.60 2.65
CA LEU A 225 -7.52 -6.67 2.98
C LEU A 225 -7.18 -6.75 4.47
N TRP A 226 -8.18 -6.72 5.36
CA TRP A 226 -7.97 -6.83 6.79
C TRP A 226 -7.29 -8.14 7.18
N PHE A 227 -7.80 -9.25 6.66
CA PHE A 227 -7.21 -10.57 6.92
C PHE A 227 -5.74 -10.66 6.43
N GLY A 228 -5.47 -10.20 5.22
CA GLY A 228 -4.11 -10.19 4.66
C GLY A 228 -3.16 -9.26 5.43
N TRP A 229 -3.69 -8.21 6.06
CA TRP A 229 -2.88 -7.23 6.78
C TRP A 229 -2.24 -7.77 8.06
N PHE A 230 -2.73 -8.86 8.60
CA PHE A 230 -2.02 -9.57 9.66
C PHE A 230 -0.67 -10.09 9.17
N GLY A 231 -0.62 -10.63 7.95
CA GLY A 231 0.65 -11.00 7.32
C GLY A 231 1.50 -9.79 6.96
N PHE A 232 0.87 -8.71 6.49
CA PHE A 232 1.54 -7.47 6.12
C PHE A 232 2.29 -6.86 7.31
N ASN A 233 1.61 -6.65 8.43
CA ASN A 233 2.19 -6.02 9.62
C ASN A 233 2.97 -7.01 10.50
N ALA A 234 2.37 -8.13 10.91
CA ALA A 234 3.05 -9.05 11.80
C ALA A 234 4.13 -9.88 11.10
N GLY A 235 3.99 -10.10 9.77
CA GLY A 235 5.07 -10.67 8.95
C GLY A 235 6.30 -9.76 8.86
N SER A 236 6.14 -8.46 8.96
CA SER A 236 7.27 -7.51 8.95
C SER A 236 8.18 -7.62 10.18
N ALA A 237 7.80 -8.41 11.19
CA ALA A 237 8.71 -8.82 12.26
C ALA A 237 9.81 -9.77 11.76
N LEU A 238 9.66 -10.38 10.59
CA LEU A 238 10.55 -11.38 9.99
C LEU A 238 10.79 -12.60 10.87
N ALA A 239 9.99 -12.78 11.91
CA ALA A 239 10.09 -13.86 12.89
C ALA A 239 8.73 -14.12 13.57
N ALA A 240 8.51 -15.35 14.04
CA ALA A 240 7.36 -15.75 14.86
C ALA A 240 7.65 -15.49 16.35
N ASN A 241 7.63 -14.23 16.76
CA ASN A 241 8.04 -13.80 18.12
C ASN A 241 7.04 -12.83 18.76
N GLY A 242 7.39 -12.29 19.93
CA GLY A 242 6.57 -11.33 20.67
C GLY A 242 6.28 -10.04 19.89
N ILE A 243 7.21 -9.60 19.02
CA ILE A 243 7.02 -8.41 18.17
C ILE A 243 5.97 -8.68 17.09
N ALA A 244 5.98 -9.88 16.48
CA ALA A 244 4.91 -10.30 15.58
C ALA A 244 3.54 -10.33 16.29
N GLY A 245 3.50 -10.85 17.52
CA GLY A 245 2.28 -10.84 18.35
C GLY A 245 1.77 -9.43 18.67
N LEU A 246 2.69 -8.51 19.01
CA LEU A 246 2.37 -7.09 19.24
C LEU A 246 1.79 -6.44 17.98
N ALA A 247 2.49 -6.58 16.84
CA ALA A 247 2.05 -6.03 15.56
C ALA A 247 0.68 -6.58 15.13
N PHE A 248 0.43 -7.88 15.36
CA PHE A 248 -0.86 -8.54 15.10
C PHE A 248 -2.00 -7.91 15.92
N LEU A 249 -1.82 -7.80 17.25
CA LEU A 249 -2.81 -7.20 18.13
C LEU A 249 -3.05 -5.72 17.79
N ASN A 250 -1.98 -4.94 17.61
CA ASN A 250 -2.07 -3.52 17.29
C ASN A 250 -2.79 -3.29 15.96
N THR A 251 -2.57 -4.14 14.96
CA THR A 251 -3.29 -4.11 13.69
C THR A 251 -4.79 -4.29 13.91
N GLN A 252 -5.21 -5.26 14.71
CA GLN A 252 -6.61 -5.53 15.02
C GLN A 252 -7.26 -4.35 15.74
N VAL A 253 -6.66 -3.86 16.83
CA VAL A 253 -7.32 -2.87 17.68
C VAL A 253 -7.33 -1.48 17.07
N ALA A 254 -6.30 -1.11 16.30
CA ALA A 254 -6.30 0.16 15.58
C ALA A 254 -7.34 0.17 14.45
N THR A 255 -7.47 -0.94 13.73
CA THR A 255 -8.50 -1.09 12.69
C THR A 255 -9.90 -0.95 13.27
N ALA A 256 -10.18 -1.62 14.39
CA ALA A 256 -11.45 -1.48 15.10
C ALA A 256 -11.70 -0.03 15.56
N GLY A 257 -10.69 0.63 16.12
CA GLY A 257 -10.75 2.04 16.51
C GLY A 257 -11.08 2.96 15.33
N ALA A 258 -10.44 2.76 14.17
CA ALA A 258 -10.65 3.60 13.01
C ALA A 258 -12.02 3.38 12.35
N LEU A 259 -12.49 2.14 12.30
CA LEU A 259 -13.85 1.83 11.86
C LEU A 259 -14.87 2.60 12.69
N LEU A 260 -14.75 2.55 14.02
CA LEU A 260 -15.64 3.27 14.93
C LEU A 260 -15.50 4.79 14.78
N GLY A 261 -14.27 5.31 14.64
CA GLY A 261 -14.02 6.74 14.44
C GLY A 261 -14.64 7.29 13.15
N TRP A 262 -14.53 6.53 12.05
CA TRP A 262 -15.15 6.90 10.78
C TRP A 262 -16.68 6.92 10.87
N LEU A 263 -17.28 5.85 11.39
CA LEU A 263 -18.73 5.75 11.56
C LEU A 263 -19.29 6.82 12.50
N LEU A 264 -18.54 7.20 13.53
CA LEU A 264 -18.92 8.30 14.43
C LEU A 264 -19.01 9.63 13.66
N VAL A 265 -18.02 9.95 12.82
CA VAL A 265 -18.04 11.16 11.98
C VAL A 265 -19.22 11.12 11.01
N GLU A 266 -19.48 10.00 10.34
CA GLU A 266 -20.65 9.87 9.45
C GLU A 266 -21.96 10.07 10.20
N LYS A 267 -22.10 9.44 11.38
CA LYS A 267 -23.30 9.58 12.20
C LYS A 267 -23.57 11.03 12.62
N ILE A 268 -22.51 11.75 13.02
CA ILE A 268 -22.63 13.16 13.43
C ILE A 268 -22.95 14.06 12.23
N ARG A 269 -22.29 13.86 11.09
CA ARG A 269 -22.42 14.76 9.94
C ARG A 269 -23.61 14.46 9.04
N ASN A 270 -23.91 13.18 8.85
CA ASN A 270 -24.86 12.70 7.84
C ASN A 270 -26.08 12.02 8.47
N GLY A 271 -26.12 11.82 9.79
CA GLY A 271 -27.19 11.15 10.50
C GLY A 271 -27.16 9.61 10.42
N HIS A 272 -26.31 9.03 9.58
CA HIS A 272 -26.26 7.58 9.34
C HIS A 272 -24.82 7.09 9.33
N ALA A 273 -24.61 5.89 9.86
CA ALA A 273 -23.39 5.09 9.64
C ALA A 273 -23.60 4.20 8.41
N THR A 274 -22.59 4.11 7.53
CA THR A 274 -22.72 3.38 6.26
C THR A 274 -21.79 2.17 6.19
N SER A 275 -22.14 1.18 5.36
CA SER A 275 -21.27 0.03 5.09
C SER A 275 -19.99 0.45 4.34
N LEU A 276 -20.09 1.45 3.45
CA LEU A 276 -18.91 2.03 2.80
C LEU A 276 -18.00 2.71 3.82
N GLY A 277 -18.57 3.48 4.77
CA GLY A 277 -17.80 4.09 5.86
C GLY A 277 -17.13 3.08 6.77
N ALA A 278 -17.80 1.96 7.08
CA ALA A 278 -17.21 0.87 7.85
C ALA A 278 -16.00 0.26 7.12
N ALA A 279 -16.15 -0.04 5.84
CA ALA A 279 -15.08 -0.60 5.01
C ALA A 279 -13.89 0.37 4.85
N SER A 280 -14.17 1.65 4.55
CA SER A 280 -13.14 2.70 4.41
C SER A 280 -12.45 3.01 5.74
N GLY A 281 -13.20 3.04 6.85
CA GLY A 281 -12.66 3.23 8.19
C GLY A 281 -11.73 2.09 8.61
N ALA A 282 -12.10 0.84 8.30
CA ALA A 282 -11.22 -0.31 8.52
C ALA A 282 -9.90 -0.14 7.77
N VAL A 283 -9.94 0.16 6.46
CA VAL A 283 -8.72 0.38 5.66
C VAL A 283 -7.91 1.56 6.19
N ALA A 284 -8.54 2.67 6.62
CA ALA A 284 -7.84 3.81 7.20
C ALA A 284 -7.05 3.44 8.47
N GLY A 285 -7.63 2.57 9.32
CA GLY A 285 -6.96 2.07 10.52
C GLY A 285 -5.78 1.16 10.22
N LEU A 286 -5.96 0.26 9.25
CA LEU A 286 -4.90 -0.62 8.75
C LEU A 286 -3.72 0.20 8.20
N VAL A 287 -4.00 1.22 7.40
CA VAL A 287 -2.99 2.15 6.86
C VAL A 287 -2.24 2.88 7.97
N ALA A 288 -2.96 3.49 8.91
CA ALA A 288 -2.35 4.33 9.93
C ALA A 288 -1.52 3.54 10.95
N ILE A 289 -1.90 2.30 11.28
CA ILE A 289 -1.13 1.50 12.21
C ILE A 289 0.10 0.84 11.56
N THR A 290 0.12 0.71 10.25
CA THR A 290 1.17 0.02 9.50
C THR A 290 2.59 0.45 9.90
N PRO A 291 2.96 1.73 9.95
CA PRO A 291 4.31 2.12 10.37
C PRO A 291 4.56 1.91 11.86
N ALA A 292 3.53 1.97 12.69
CA ALA A 292 3.61 2.04 14.14
C ALA A 292 3.34 0.71 14.86
N CYS A 293 2.86 -0.32 14.15
CA CYS A 293 2.27 -1.52 14.76
C CYS A 293 3.20 -2.25 15.74
N ALA A 294 4.51 -2.15 15.58
CA ALA A 294 5.49 -2.77 16.46
C ALA A 294 6.27 -1.78 17.35
N PHE A 295 5.93 -0.49 17.30
CA PHE A 295 6.65 0.55 18.05
C PHE A 295 5.77 1.22 19.13
N VAL A 296 4.49 0.90 19.19
CA VAL A 296 3.55 1.53 20.14
C VAL A 296 2.84 0.49 21.02
N ALA A 297 2.47 0.89 22.22
CA ALA A 297 1.67 0.06 23.13
C ALA A 297 0.24 -0.13 22.58
N PRO A 298 -0.48 -1.23 22.92
CA PRO A 298 -1.81 -1.51 22.37
C PRO A 298 -2.86 -0.43 22.63
N TRP A 299 -2.83 0.26 23.76
CA TRP A 299 -3.73 1.39 24.03
C TRP A 299 -3.50 2.56 23.05
N ALA A 300 -2.23 2.83 22.71
CA ALA A 300 -1.89 3.87 21.74
C ALA A 300 -2.33 3.49 20.33
N ALA A 301 -2.27 2.20 19.97
CA ALA A 301 -2.80 1.70 18.70
C ALA A 301 -4.31 1.97 18.56
N VAL A 302 -5.11 1.82 19.63
CA VAL A 302 -6.53 2.19 19.63
C VAL A 302 -6.71 3.69 19.36
N VAL A 303 -5.91 4.54 20.01
CA VAL A 303 -5.97 6.01 19.84
C VAL A 303 -5.56 6.40 18.40
N ILE A 304 -4.45 5.82 17.90
CA ILE A 304 -3.97 6.05 16.53
C ILE A 304 -5.07 5.68 15.53
N GLY A 305 -5.69 4.53 15.70
CA GLY A 305 -6.79 4.08 14.85
C GLY A 305 -7.99 5.02 14.91
N LEU A 306 -8.50 5.33 16.10
CA LEU A 306 -9.65 6.22 16.27
C LEU A 306 -9.44 7.58 15.56
N ILE A 307 -8.28 8.19 15.78
CA ILE A 307 -7.91 9.46 15.14
C ILE A 307 -7.80 9.28 13.62
N ALA A 308 -7.21 8.18 13.13
CA ALA A 308 -7.13 7.89 11.70
C ALA A 308 -8.50 7.81 11.04
N GLY A 309 -9.45 7.11 11.66
CA GLY A 309 -10.84 7.03 11.17
C GLY A 309 -11.49 8.40 11.06
N ILE A 310 -11.31 9.25 12.06
CA ILE A 310 -11.82 10.64 12.06
C ILE A 310 -11.13 11.48 10.97
N LEU A 311 -9.81 11.49 10.94
CA LEU A 311 -9.05 12.32 9.99
C LEU A 311 -9.30 11.91 8.54
N CYS A 312 -9.26 10.62 8.22
CA CYS A 312 -9.46 10.13 6.86
C CYS A 312 -10.91 10.37 6.39
N SER A 313 -11.92 10.18 7.25
CA SER A 313 -13.31 10.46 6.90
C SER A 313 -13.56 11.96 6.57
N LEU A 314 -12.80 12.85 7.20
CA LEU A 314 -12.83 14.27 6.87
C LEU A 314 -12.02 14.58 5.61
N ALA A 315 -10.87 13.91 5.45
CA ALA A 315 -9.92 14.14 4.37
C ALA A 315 -10.46 13.74 2.99
N VAL A 316 -11.27 12.68 2.89
CA VAL A 316 -11.91 12.28 1.61
C VAL A 316 -12.78 13.38 1.01
N GLY A 317 -13.27 14.30 1.83
CA GLY A 317 -13.99 15.50 1.39
C GLY A 317 -13.11 16.60 0.81
N LEU A 318 -11.80 16.59 1.05
CA LEU A 318 -10.86 17.63 0.60
C LEU A 318 -10.77 17.72 -0.93
N LYS A 319 -10.91 16.59 -1.63
CA LYS A 319 -10.92 16.57 -3.11
C LYS A 319 -11.94 17.53 -3.71
N TYR A 320 -13.10 17.67 -3.09
CA TYR A 320 -14.14 18.62 -3.55
C TYR A 320 -13.79 20.09 -3.28
N LYS A 321 -13.05 20.37 -2.18
CA LYS A 321 -12.61 21.74 -1.85
C LYS A 321 -11.41 22.16 -2.69
N LEU A 322 -10.44 21.26 -2.86
CA LEU A 322 -9.19 21.51 -3.58
C LEU A 322 -9.31 21.31 -5.10
N GLY A 323 -10.39 20.67 -5.57
CA GLY A 323 -10.72 20.59 -6.98
C GLY A 323 -9.98 19.53 -7.78
N PHE A 324 -9.48 18.46 -7.16
CA PHE A 324 -8.92 17.29 -7.83
C PHE A 324 -9.86 16.09 -7.73
N ASP A 325 -9.84 15.19 -8.72
CA ASP A 325 -10.72 14.00 -8.74
C ASP A 325 -9.92 12.75 -8.39
N ASP A 326 -9.77 12.50 -7.09
CA ASP A 326 -9.34 11.22 -6.53
C ASP A 326 -10.54 10.28 -6.48
N SER A 327 -10.61 9.31 -7.39
CA SER A 327 -11.83 8.55 -7.64
C SER A 327 -12.27 7.72 -6.44
N LEU A 328 -11.35 7.01 -5.80
CA LEU A 328 -11.63 6.05 -4.72
C LEU A 328 -10.92 6.39 -3.41
N ASP A 329 -10.69 7.68 -3.18
CA ASP A 329 -10.21 8.24 -1.90
C ASP A 329 -8.78 7.80 -1.49
N VAL A 330 -7.92 7.49 -2.46
CA VAL A 330 -6.52 7.08 -2.23
C VAL A 330 -5.75 8.13 -1.44
N VAL A 331 -5.92 9.41 -1.78
CA VAL A 331 -5.29 10.54 -1.07
C VAL A 331 -5.83 10.66 0.35
N GLY A 332 -7.16 10.59 0.50
CA GLY A 332 -7.81 10.73 1.82
C GLY A 332 -7.47 9.60 2.78
N VAL A 333 -7.30 8.37 2.29
CA VAL A 333 -7.04 7.18 3.11
C VAL A 333 -5.55 6.89 3.22
N HIS A 334 -4.83 6.75 2.07
CA HIS A 334 -3.43 6.30 2.11
C HIS A 334 -2.46 7.45 2.39
N LEU A 335 -2.62 8.63 1.77
CA LEU A 335 -1.70 9.75 2.05
C LEU A 335 -1.93 10.29 3.46
N VAL A 336 -3.16 10.66 3.80
CA VAL A 336 -3.46 11.26 5.12
C VAL A 336 -3.29 10.25 6.23
N GLY A 337 -3.79 9.01 6.07
CA GLY A 337 -3.62 7.93 7.04
C GLY A 337 -2.15 7.54 7.24
N GLY A 338 -1.36 7.46 6.15
CA GLY A 338 0.07 7.17 6.21
C GLY A 338 0.87 8.28 6.89
N ILE A 339 0.57 9.56 6.62
CA ILE A 339 1.20 10.71 7.30
C ILE A 339 0.88 10.66 8.78
N TRP A 340 -0.39 10.49 9.16
CA TRP A 340 -0.78 10.39 10.57
C TRP A 340 -0.08 9.22 11.26
N GLY A 341 -0.13 8.02 10.66
CA GLY A 341 0.49 6.84 11.22
C GLY A 341 2.00 7.00 11.44
N SER A 342 2.72 7.51 10.44
CA SER A 342 4.17 7.73 10.54
C SER A 342 4.52 8.79 11.60
N LEU A 343 3.81 9.91 11.65
CA LEU A 343 4.04 10.94 12.67
C LEU A 343 3.65 10.49 14.08
N SER A 344 2.64 9.60 14.20
CA SER A 344 2.18 9.09 15.48
C SER A 344 3.25 8.31 16.24
N ILE A 345 4.23 7.71 15.56
CA ILE A 345 5.39 7.08 16.22
C ILE A 345 6.20 8.12 17.01
N GLY A 346 6.40 9.31 16.44
CA GLY A 346 7.08 10.40 17.14
C GLY A 346 6.37 10.86 18.41
N LEU A 347 5.06 10.55 18.55
CA LEU A 347 4.27 10.84 19.74
C LEU A 347 4.25 9.65 20.71
N PHE A 348 3.91 8.45 20.23
CA PHE A 348 3.55 7.26 21.02
C PHE A 348 4.59 6.14 20.95
N GLY A 349 5.65 6.27 20.17
CA GLY A 349 6.74 5.28 20.07
C GLY A 349 7.37 5.01 21.42
N THR A 350 7.76 3.76 21.71
CA THR A 350 8.44 3.44 22.95
C THR A 350 9.28 2.17 22.85
N HIS A 351 10.51 2.24 23.40
CA HIS A 351 11.42 1.11 23.50
C HIS A 351 10.91 0.01 24.46
N VAL A 352 9.95 0.32 25.33
CA VAL A 352 9.39 -0.64 26.29
C VAL A 352 8.69 -1.81 25.59
N VAL A 353 8.05 -1.56 24.45
CA VAL A 353 7.35 -2.62 23.70
C VAL A 353 8.22 -3.27 22.62
N ASN A 354 9.25 -2.55 22.15
CA ASN A 354 10.19 -3.05 21.16
C ASN A 354 11.57 -2.40 21.42
N SER A 355 12.56 -3.20 21.81
CA SER A 355 13.87 -2.70 22.23
C SER A 355 14.68 -1.96 21.15
N ILE A 356 14.33 -2.13 19.87
CA ILE A 356 14.93 -1.36 18.78
C ILE A 356 14.22 -0.03 18.53
N GLY A 357 13.02 0.16 19.10
CA GLY A 357 12.25 1.39 18.98
C GLY A 357 12.81 2.51 19.85
N LEU A 358 12.46 3.74 19.47
CA LEU A 358 12.83 4.96 20.20
C LEU A 358 11.61 5.52 20.94
N ASP A 359 11.85 6.25 22.02
CA ASP A 359 10.78 6.91 22.76
C ASP A 359 10.32 8.18 22.04
N GLY A 360 9.01 8.29 21.87
CA GLY A 360 8.33 9.49 21.42
C GLY A 360 8.07 10.49 22.55
N ILE A 361 7.35 11.56 22.21
CA ILE A 361 7.08 12.66 23.14
C ILE A 361 6.41 12.20 24.43
N PHE A 362 5.40 11.31 24.35
CA PHE A 362 4.66 10.86 25.53
C PHE A 362 5.43 9.88 26.43
N TYR A 363 6.59 9.40 25.97
CA TYR A 363 7.50 8.55 26.73
C TYR A 363 8.82 9.26 27.10
N GLY A 364 8.87 10.59 26.98
CA GLY A 364 10.02 11.39 27.40
C GLY A 364 11.16 11.48 26.37
N GLY A 365 11.00 10.95 25.15
CA GLY A 365 12.01 10.99 24.09
C GLY A 365 12.18 12.36 23.41
N GLY A 366 11.38 13.36 23.80
CA GLY A 366 11.41 14.69 23.17
C GLY A 366 10.92 14.68 21.73
N THR A 367 11.36 15.66 20.94
CA THR A 367 10.89 15.84 19.55
C THR A 367 11.79 15.20 18.49
N ALA A 368 12.88 14.55 18.91
CA ALA A 368 13.88 14.02 17.96
C ALA A 368 13.29 12.95 17.02
N LEU A 369 12.56 11.98 17.58
CA LEU A 369 11.90 10.95 16.78
C LEU A 369 10.83 11.54 15.85
N LEU A 370 10.02 12.48 16.32
CA LEU A 370 9.03 13.18 15.49
C LEU A 370 9.70 13.89 14.30
N GLY A 371 10.88 14.50 14.52
CA GLY A 371 11.67 15.12 13.46
C GLY A 371 12.15 14.13 12.41
N LYS A 372 12.59 12.93 12.82
CA LYS A 372 12.98 11.84 11.90
C LYS A 372 11.81 11.35 11.09
N GLN A 373 10.65 11.15 11.72
CA GLN A 373 9.40 10.76 11.05
C GLN A 373 8.97 11.84 10.05
N ALA A 374 9.00 13.11 10.43
CA ALA A 374 8.65 14.22 9.54
C ALA A 374 9.58 14.31 8.31
N LEU A 375 10.88 14.05 8.49
CA LEU A 375 11.84 13.97 7.39
C LEU A 375 11.47 12.86 6.40
N GLY A 376 11.18 11.65 6.90
CA GLY A 376 10.79 10.51 6.06
C GLY A 376 9.48 10.79 5.30
N VAL A 377 8.46 11.29 6.01
CA VAL A 377 7.18 11.71 5.42
C VAL A 377 7.39 12.72 4.30
N GLY A 378 8.14 13.80 4.59
CA GLY A 378 8.37 14.88 3.62
C GLY A 378 9.15 14.43 2.40
N LEU A 379 10.21 13.64 2.59
CA LEU A 379 11.06 13.18 1.48
C LEU A 379 10.32 12.21 0.57
N VAL A 380 9.64 11.20 1.12
CA VAL A 380 8.91 10.21 0.33
C VAL A 380 7.74 10.85 -0.40
N LEU A 381 6.98 11.74 0.28
CA LEU A 381 5.88 12.48 -0.34
C LEU A 381 6.37 13.31 -1.53
N ALA A 382 7.41 14.12 -1.32
CA ALA A 382 7.94 15.01 -2.38
C ALA A 382 8.49 14.22 -3.56
N TYR A 383 9.30 13.18 -3.29
CA TYR A 383 9.89 12.36 -4.33
C TYR A 383 8.84 11.62 -5.15
N SER A 384 7.92 10.91 -4.46
CA SER A 384 6.87 10.15 -5.13
C SER A 384 5.96 11.06 -5.96
N PHE A 385 5.54 12.20 -5.41
CA PHE A 385 4.68 13.15 -6.12
C PHE A 385 5.36 13.70 -7.37
N ILE A 386 6.59 14.20 -7.25
CA ILE A 386 7.30 14.82 -8.37
C ILE A 386 7.65 13.78 -9.45
N ALA A 387 8.22 12.64 -9.06
CA ALA A 387 8.56 11.58 -10.00
C ALA A 387 7.31 11.04 -10.72
N THR A 388 6.20 10.87 -10.00
CA THR A 388 4.93 10.42 -10.58
C THR A 388 4.35 11.46 -11.54
N LEU A 389 4.42 12.76 -11.25
CA LEU A 389 4.02 13.81 -12.20
C LEU A 389 4.82 13.72 -13.51
N ILE A 390 6.12 13.55 -13.41
CA ILE A 390 7.01 13.44 -14.60
C ILE A 390 6.63 12.20 -15.40
N ILE A 391 6.54 11.03 -14.76
CA ILE A 391 6.19 9.76 -15.43
C ILE A 391 4.78 9.85 -16.03
N GLY A 392 3.80 10.34 -15.26
CA GLY A 392 2.42 10.46 -15.70
C GLY A 392 2.27 11.38 -16.92
N TYR A 393 2.89 12.56 -16.90
CA TYR A 393 2.88 13.47 -18.04
C TYR A 393 3.64 12.92 -19.24
N ALA A 394 4.74 12.21 -19.04
CA ALA A 394 5.47 11.56 -20.14
C ALA A 394 4.58 10.52 -20.84
N ILE A 395 3.88 9.67 -20.08
CA ILE A 395 2.95 8.69 -20.63
C ILE A 395 1.75 9.37 -21.31
N GLU A 396 1.17 10.39 -20.67
CA GLU A 396 0.03 11.14 -21.26
C GLU A 396 0.39 11.78 -22.60
N LYS A 397 1.60 12.32 -22.72
CA LYS A 397 2.06 13.02 -23.94
C LYS A 397 2.52 12.06 -25.05
N THR A 398 2.83 10.81 -24.74
CA THR A 398 3.36 9.84 -25.73
C THR A 398 2.29 8.87 -26.21
N ILE A 399 1.75 8.04 -25.32
CA ILE A 399 0.79 6.98 -25.62
C ILE A 399 -0.64 7.30 -25.18
N GLY A 400 -0.83 8.39 -24.44
CA GLY A 400 -2.09 8.78 -23.81
C GLY A 400 -2.40 7.91 -22.60
N PHE A 401 -2.62 8.52 -21.43
CA PHE A 401 -2.94 7.78 -20.20
C PHE A 401 -4.44 7.71 -19.97
N ARG A 402 -5.16 8.74 -20.38
CA ARG A 402 -6.62 8.79 -20.25
C ARG A 402 -7.30 8.17 -21.48
N VAL A 403 -8.38 7.43 -21.27
CA VAL A 403 -9.24 6.95 -22.34
C VAL A 403 -9.96 8.11 -23.04
N SER A 404 -10.45 7.90 -24.27
CA SER A 404 -11.23 8.91 -24.98
C SER A 404 -12.54 9.22 -24.25
N ARG A 405 -13.13 10.37 -24.56
CA ARG A 405 -14.42 10.79 -23.99
C ARG A 405 -15.53 9.76 -24.25
N GLU A 406 -15.56 9.19 -25.44
CA GLU A 406 -16.53 8.20 -25.86
C GLU A 406 -16.41 6.92 -25.03
N VAL A 407 -15.19 6.43 -24.84
CA VAL A 407 -14.90 5.22 -24.03
C VAL A 407 -15.28 5.44 -22.56
N GLU A 408 -14.99 6.64 -22.00
CA GLU A 408 -15.39 6.96 -20.62
C GLU A 408 -16.91 7.00 -20.43
N ILE A 409 -17.67 7.41 -21.47
CA ILE A 409 -19.12 7.45 -21.46
C ILE A 409 -19.73 6.07 -21.69
N GLU A 410 -19.28 5.33 -22.71
CA GLU A 410 -19.81 4.02 -23.08
C GLU A 410 -19.46 2.94 -22.06
N GLY A 411 -18.22 2.93 -21.57
CA GLY A 411 -17.70 1.98 -20.60
C GLY A 411 -16.33 1.43 -20.99
N ILE A 412 -15.43 1.41 -20.03
CA ILE A 412 -14.03 1.00 -20.25
C ILE A 412 -13.93 -0.50 -20.46
N ASP A 413 -14.69 -1.30 -19.69
CA ASP A 413 -14.62 -2.77 -19.73
C ASP A 413 -14.86 -3.31 -21.15
N LEU A 414 -15.91 -2.83 -21.79
CA LEU A 414 -16.25 -3.27 -23.15
C LEU A 414 -15.21 -2.83 -24.20
N LYS A 415 -14.62 -1.64 -24.03
CA LYS A 415 -13.70 -1.07 -25.03
C LYS A 415 -12.25 -1.54 -24.86
N GLU A 416 -11.77 -1.66 -23.61
CA GLU A 416 -10.39 -2.08 -23.34
C GLU A 416 -10.24 -3.60 -23.23
N HIS A 417 -11.29 -4.32 -22.79
CA HIS A 417 -11.24 -5.76 -22.50
C HIS A 417 -12.20 -6.61 -23.34
N ALA A 418 -13.12 -5.98 -24.08
CA ALA A 418 -14.20 -6.66 -24.83
C ALA A 418 -15.08 -7.56 -23.94
N GLU A 419 -15.23 -7.18 -22.67
CA GLU A 419 -15.95 -7.95 -21.65
C GLU A 419 -16.96 -7.07 -20.91
N SER A 420 -17.94 -7.71 -20.27
CA SER A 420 -18.88 -7.10 -19.35
C SER A 420 -18.82 -7.80 -18.00
N ALA A 421 -18.75 -7.04 -16.92
CA ALA A 421 -18.69 -7.60 -15.56
C ALA A 421 -19.93 -8.39 -15.17
N TYR A 422 -21.10 -8.05 -15.77
CA TYR A 422 -22.38 -8.67 -15.45
C TYR A 422 -23.19 -8.90 -16.71
N GLU A 423 -23.62 -10.13 -16.92
CA GLU A 423 -24.69 -10.43 -17.83
C GLU A 423 -26.03 -10.08 -17.14
N LEU A 424 -26.50 -8.88 -17.36
CA LEU A 424 -27.87 -8.54 -17.03
C LEU A 424 -28.73 -9.33 -18.01
N ALA A 425 -29.32 -10.44 -17.57
CA ALA A 425 -30.26 -11.21 -18.37
C ALA A 425 -31.22 -10.20 -19.01
N SER A 426 -31.16 -10.09 -20.33
CA SER A 426 -32.19 -9.38 -21.04
C SER A 426 -33.47 -10.13 -20.73
N SER A 427 -34.33 -9.57 -19.90
CA SER A 427 -35.73 -10.01 -19.77
C SER A 427 -36.45 -9.64 -21.07
N SER A 428 -35.90 -10.09 -22.18
CA SER A 428 -36.50 -9.95 -23.47
C SER A 428 -37.32 -11.19 -23.78
N ARG A 429 -38.61 -11.02 -23.54
CA ARG A 429 -39.63 -11.45 -24.51
C ARG A 429 -39.48 -12.88 -25.06
N GLY A 430 -39.65 -13.85 -24.20
CA GLY A 430 -40.24 -15.10 -24.59
C GLY A 430 -41.76 -14.91 -24.75
N GLY A 431 -42.17 -14.09 -25.69
CA GLY A 431 -43.51 -14.15 -26.21
C GLY A 431 -43.60 -15.42 -27.04
N ALA A 432 -43.96 -16.54 -26.42
CA ALA A 432 -44.43 -17.69 -27.15
C ALA A 432 -45.69 -17.27 -27.89
N SER A 433 -45.59 -17.15 -29.20
CA SER A 433 -46.74 -17.28 -30.10
C SER A 433 -46.95 -18.76 -30.36
N LEU A 434 -47.99 -19.31 -29.78
CA LEU A 434 -48.65 -20.52 -30.28
C LEU A 434 -49.25 -20.25 -31.65
#